data_ca252cb99f6711c2e5edd515f05bebc9
#
_entry.id   ca252cb99f6711c2e5edd515f05bebc9
#
_cell.length_a   1.000
_cell.length_b   1.000
_cell.length_c   1.000
_cell.angle_alpha   90.00
_cell.angle_beta   90.00
_cell.angle_gamma   90.00
#
_symmetry.space_group_name_H-M   'P 1'
#
loop_
_entity.id
_entity.type
_entity.pdbx_description
1 polymer ?
#
loop_
_entity_poly.entity_id
_entity_poly.type
_entity_poly.pdbx_seq_one_letter_code
_entity_poly.pdbx_strand_id
1 'polypeptide(L)'
;MYLISVEGGDGSGKGEAARILGELLSEFPFPDVVMTHEPRRHSELGKLALQSVKLGNKTPLEEAGLFAADRLDHSHTFIRPHLANGCVVISDRNIHSSLIYQGVVGDLGLSKVAGMNAAAMIPDLVFWIDCDPEKAMKRIKSGTLRMTSQKQEYFETQEIQTAIRQGFHEPVSYTHLTLPTNREV
;
A
#
# COMPACT_ATOMS: atom_id res chain seq x y z
N MET A 1 14.10 4.33 14.85
CA MET A 1 13.28 4.98 13.82
C MET A 1 13.05 4.01 12.71
N TYR A 2 11.80 3.68 12.46
CA TYR A 2 11.47 2.65 11.49
C TYR A 2 10.33 3.11 10.60
N LEU A 3 10.46 2.86 9.30
CA LEU A 3 9.36 2.91 8.35
C LEU A 3 8.79 1.50 8.21
N ILE A 4 7.54 1.33 8.57
CA ILE A 4 6.82 0.07 8.49
C ILE A 4 5.71 0.22 7.45
N SER A 5 5.57 -0.70 6.51
CA SER A 5 4.40 -0.74 5.63
C SER A 5 3.49 -1.91 5.95
N VAL A 6 2.20 -1.67 5.80
CA VAL A 6 1.17 -2.70 5.87
C VAL A 6 0.55 -2.86 4.49
N GLU A 7 0.73 -4.02 3.89
CA GLU A 7 0.40 -4.33 2.51
C GLU A 7 -0.70 -5.38 2.38
N GLY A 8 -1.32 -5.47 1.23
CA GLY A 8 -2.34 -6.47 0.92
C GLY A 8 -3.43 -5.93 -0.01
N GLY A 9 -4.32 -6.80 -0.48
CA GLY A 9 -5.46 -6.46 -1.34
C GLY A 9 -6.48 -5.55 -0.67
N ASP A 10 -7.40 -5.01 -1.45
CA ASP A 10 -8.52 -4.24 -0.90
C ASP A 10 -9.46 -5.16 -0.13
N GLY A 11 -10.00 -4.70 0.98
CA GLY A 11 -10.81 -5.52 1.88
C GLY A 11 -10.04 -6.54 2.74
N SER A 12 -8.69 -6.58 2.66
CA SER A 12 -7.88 -7.52 3.46
C SER A 12 -7.85 -7.20 4.96
N GLY A 13 -8.13 -5.96 5.35
CA GLY A 13 -8.06 -5.53 6.75
C GLY A 13 -6.79 -4.75 7.10
N LYS A 14 -6.01 -4.31 6.10
CA LYS A 14 -4.77 -3.53 6.30
C LYS A 14 -4.92 -2.36 7.27
N GLY A 15 -5.95 -1.53 7.07
CA GLY A 15 -6.15 -0.35 7.89
C GLY A 15 -6.34 -0.68 9.37
N GLU A 16 -7.08 -1.75 9.68
CA GLU A 16 -7.25 -2.22 11.06
C GLU A 16 -5.95 -2.80 11.62
N ALA A 17 -5.23 -3.59 10.84
CA ALA A 17 -3.92 -4.12 11.24
C ALA A 17 -2.92 -2.98 11.52
N ALA A 18 -2.89 -1.96 10.66
CA ALA A 18 -2.05 -0.78 10.86
C ALA A 18 -2.42 -0.01 12.14
N ARG A 19 -3.73 0.17 12.40
CA ARG A 19 -4.23 0.81 13.63
C ARG A 19 -3.77 0.06 14.89
N ILE A 20 -4.00 -1.26 14.93
CA ILE A 20 -3.60 -2.10 16.05
C ILE A 20 -2.07 -2.06 16.26
N LEU A 21 -1.30 -2.15 15.17
CA LEU A 21 0.15 -2.03 15.23
C LEU A 21 0.58 -0.67 15.81
N GLY A 22 -0.07 0.41 15.41
CA GLY A 22 0.19 1.74 15.92
C GLY A 22 -0.07 1.83 17.44
N GLU A 23 -1.18 1.28 17.91
CA GLU A 23 -1.51 1.24 19.34
C GLU A 23 -0.47 0.45 20.13
N LEU A 24 -0.10 -0.75 19.65
CA LEU A 24 0.91 -1.58 20.31
C LEU A 24 2.28 -0.89 20.37
N LEU A 25 2.71 -0.25 19.27
CA LEU A 25 4.00 0.44 19.24
C LEU A 25 4.02 1.70 20.09
N SER A 26 2.86 2.32 20.34
CA SER A 26 2.75 3.49 21.24
C SER A 26 3.02 3.15 22.71
N GLU A 27 3.02 1.87 23.08
CA GLU A 27 3.42 1.42 24.41
C GLU A 27 4.95 1.40 24.62
N PHE A 28 5.72 1.53 23.56
CA PHE A 28 7.18 1.53 23.59
C PHE A 28 7.72 2.96 23.65
N PRO A 29 8.97 3.17 24.11
CA PRO A 29 9.56 4.49 24.33
C PRO A 29 10.03 5.16 23.01
N PHE A 30 9.19 5.18 22.00
CA PHE A 30 9.41 6.00 20.80
C PHE A 30 8.91 7.42 21.05
N PRO A 31 9.53 8.45 20.45
CA PRO A 31 9.03 9.83 20.53
C PRO A 31 7.59 9.97 20.05
N ASP A 32 7.24 9.27 18.96
CA ASP A 32 5.88 9.20 18.41
C ASP A 32 5.74 8.02 17.43
N VAL A 33 4.49 7.59 17.24
CA VAL A 33 4.09 6.59 16.24
C VAL A 33 3.10 7.24 15.27
N VAL A 34 3.55 7.51 14.06
CA VAL A 34 2.80 8.31 13.09
C VAL A 34 2.21 7.41 12.01
N MET A 35 0.90 7.56 11.79
CA MET A 35 0.16 6.81 10.75
C MET A 35 0.07 7.62 9.47
N THR A 36 0.26 6.94 8.34
CA THR A 36 0.09 7.51 7.01
C THR A 36 -0.42 6.48 6.01
N HIS A 37 -0.61 6.86 4.76
CA HIS A 37 -1.08 5.94 3.71
C HIS A 37 -0.64 6.40 2.32
N GLU A 38 -0.55 5.49 1.38
CA GLU A 38 -0.28 5.75 -0.03
C GLU A 38 -1.35 5.14 -0.95
N PRO A 39 -1.80 5.89 -1.98
CA PRO A 39 -1.49 7.30 -2.24
C PRO A 39 -2.13 8.23 -1.21
N ARG A 40 -1.54 9.40 -0.97
CA ARG A 40 -2.05 10.38 0.00
C ARG A 40 -3.33 11.07 -0.48
N ARG A 41 -4.41 10.89 0.25
CA ARG A 41 -5.73 11.42 -0.15
C ARG A 41 -5.83 12.95 -0.14
N HIS A 42 -4.95 13.60 0.61
CA HIS A 42 -4.98 15.06 0.80
C HIS A 42 -3.92 15.81 -0.02
N SER A 43 -2.91 15.11 -0.57
CA SER A 43 -1.93 15.71 -1.50
C SER A 43 -2.51 15.84 -2.90
N GLU A 44 -2.02 16.81 -3.67
CA GLU A 44 -2.45 16.97 -5.06
C GLU A 44 -2.02 15.78 -5.93
N LEU A 45 -0.80 15.28 -5.72
CA LEU A 45 -0.28 14.12 -6.45
C LEU A 45 -1.06 12.84 -6.12
N GLY A 46 -1.39 12.62 -4.84
CA GLY A 46 -2.18 11.48 -4.42
C GLY A 46 -3.61 11.53 -4.93
N LYS A 47 -4.24 12.71 -4.99
CA LYS A 47 -5.56 12.90 -5.63
C LYS A 47 -5.50 12.54 -7.12
N LEU A 48 -4.47 12.97 -7.84
CA LEU A 48 -4.29 12.63 -9.26
C LEU A 48 -4.09 11.12 -9.45
N ALA A 49 -3.29 10.47 -8.61
CA ALA A 49 -3.12 9.02 -8.63
C ALA A 49 -4.44 8.28 -8.39
N LEU A 50 -5.22 8.67 -7.38
CA LEU A 50 -6.54 8.09 -7.13
C LEU A 50 -7.53 8.34 -8.27
N GLN A 51 -7.49 9.53 -8.87
CA GLN A 51 -8.35 9.87 -9.99
C GLN A 51 -8.02 9.05 -11.24
N SER A 52 -6.74 8.77 -11.50
CA SER A 52 -6.32 7.94 -12.63
C SER A 52 -6.94 6.54 -12.58
N VAL A 53 -6.96 5.91 -11.42
CA VAL A 53 -7.61 4.60 -11.20
C VAL A 53 -9.13 4.69 -11.39
N LYS A 54 -9.77 5.72 -10.81
CA LYS A 54 -11.23 5.90 -10.91
C LYS A 54 -11.73 6.11 -12.33
N LEU A 55 -11.01 6.89 -13.10
CA LEU A 55 -11.41 7.24 -14.47
C LEU A 55 -10.97 6.19 -15.49
N GLY A 56 -9.92 5.41 -15.21
CA GLY A 56 -9.35 4.42 -16.12
C GLY A 56 -8.92 5.01 -17.48
N ASN A 57 -8.56 6.31 -17.49
CA ASN A 57 -8.25 7.05 -18.70
C ASN A 57 -6.75 7.30 -18.90
N LYS A 58 -5.93 6.66 -18.10
CA LYS A 58 -4.47 6.73 -18.16
C LYS A 58 -3.89 5.42 -18.65
N THR A 59 -2.76 5.51 -19.33
CA THR A 59 -1.97 4.32 -19.60
C THR A 59 -1.37 3.76 -18.32
N PRO A 60 -1.05 2.46 -18.23
CA PRO A 60 -0.39 1.90 -17.06
C PRO A 60 0.88 2.66 -16.64
N LEU A 61 1.64 3.17 -17.61
CA LEU A 61 2.85 3.95 -17.36
C LEU A 61 2.54 5.32 -16.73
N GLU A 62 1.53 6.02 -17.22
CA GLU A 62 1.09 7.31 -16.65
C GLU A 62 0.57 7.12 -15.23
N GLU A 63 -0.23 6.07 -15.00
CA GLU A 63 -0.73 5.73 -13.67
C GLU A 63 0.43 5.46 -12.71
N ALA A 64 1.37 4.56 -13.09
CA ALA A 64 2.55 4.27 -12.30
C ALA A 64 3.38 5.52 -11.99
N GLY A 65 3.49 6.44 -12.95
CA GLY A 65 4.17 7.73 -12.76
C GLY A 65 3.51 8.60 -11.69
N LEU A 66 2.19 8.67 -11.65
CA LEU A 66 1.44 9.43 -10.64
C LEU A 66 1.63 8.84 -9.25
N PHE A 67 1.57 7.51 -9.10
CA PHE A 67 1.81 6.84 -7.83
C PHE A 67 3.27 7.03 -7.35
N ALA A 68 4.23 6.94 -8.27
CA ALA A 68 5.64 7.17 -7.96
C ALA A 68 5.91 8.62 -7.54
N ALA A 69 5.30 9.60 -8.22
CA ALA A 69 5.43 11.02 -7.88
C ALA A 69 4.86 11.34 -6.48
N ASP A 70 3.67 10.80 -6.15
CA ASP A 70 3.11 10.98 -4.79
C ASP A 70 3.99 10.33 -3.72
N ARG A 71 4.51 9.13 -3.97
CA ARG A 71 5.40 8.43 -3.03
C ARG A 71 6.71 9.18 -2.82
N LEU A 72 7.28 9.72 -3.88
CA LEU A 72 8.52 10.48 -3.80
C LEU A 72 8.32 11.74 -2.95
N ASP A 73 7.27 12.49 -3.22
CA ASP A 73 6.92 13.68 -2.43
C ASP A 73 6.60 13.30 -0.97
N HIS A 74 5.84 12.22 -0.74
CA HIS A 74 5.55 11.68 0.59
C HIS A 74 6.83 11.31 1.36
N SER A 75 7.75 10.64 0.70
CA SER A 75 9.04 10.26 1.27
C SER A 75 9.83 11.48 1.77
N HIS A 76 9.83 12.57 1.02
CA HIS A 76 10.61 13.75 1.33
C HIS A 76 9.92 14.74 2.28
N THR A 77 8.60 14.91 2.10
CA THR A 77 7.85 15.95 2.84
C THR A 77 7.25 15.45 4.15
N PHE A 78 7.08 14.14 4.30
CA PHE A 78 6.43 13.54 5.47
C PHE A 78 7.28 12.45 6.13
N ILE A 79 7.63 11.37 5.42
CA ILE A 79 8.25 10.20 6.04
C ILE A 79 9.63 10.56 6.61
N ARG A 80 10.51 11.10 5.80
CA ARG A 80 11.89 11.44 6.20
C ARG A 80 11.96 12.40 7.39
N PRO A 81 11.18 13.49 7.45
CA PRO A 81 11.16 14.37 8.61
C PRO A 81 10.75 13.67 9.92
N HIS A 82 9.72 12.81 9.89
CA HIS A 82 9.29 12.08 11.09
C HIS A 82 10.35 11.06 11.55
N LEU A 83 10.94 10.32 10.60
CA LEU A 83 12.04 9.41 10.93
C LEU A 83 13.25 10.15 11.50
N ALA A 84 13.59 11.32 10.99
CA ALA A 84 14.68 12.17 11.50
C ALA A 84 14.42 12.65 12.94
N ASN A 85 13.15 12.85 13.30
CA ASN A 85 12.72 13.18 14.66
C ASN A 85 12.58 11.97 15.60
N GLY A 86 12.97 10.79 15.15
CA GLY A 86 12.93 9.58 15.98
C GLY A 86 11.58 8.86 16.02
N CYS A 87 10.60 9.27 15.22
CA CYS A 87 9.28 8.63 15.16
C CYS A 87 9.34 7.27 14.45
N VAL A 88 8.41 6.40 14.77
CA VAL A 88 8.05 5.26 13.94
C VAL A 88 6.96 5.71 12.96
N VAL A 89 7.13 5.43 11.68
CA VAL A 89 6.13 5.73 10.66
C VAL A 89 5.50 4.43 10.17
N ILE A 90 4.18 4.32 10.26
CA ILE A 90 3.40 3.19 9.73
C ILE A 90 2.61 3.68 8.52
N SER A 91 2.88 3.09 7.35
CA SER A 91 2.19 3.40 6.10
C SER A 91 1.25 2.27 5.70
N ASP A 92 -0.04 2.58 5.54
CA ASP A 92 -0.97 1.69 4.82
C ASP A 92 -0.63 1.81 3.33
N ARG A 93 0.01 0.80 2.78
CA ARG A 93 0.66 0.71 1.47
C ARG A 93 1.97 1.51 1.36
N ASN A 94 2.87 0.98 0.54
CA ASN A 94 4.10 1.63 0.09
C ASN A 94 4.50 1.05 -1.29
N ILE A 95 5.79 1.01 -1.61
CA ILE A 95 6.33 0.56 -2.90
C ILE A 95 5.82 -0.81 -3.33
N HIS A 96 5.63 -1.75 -2.40
CA HIS A 96 5.18 -3.12 -2.70
C HIS A 96 3.81 -3.12 -3.38
N SER A 97 2.89 -2.27 -2.94
CA SER A 97 1.63 -2.07 -3.66
C SER A 97 1.87 -1.69 -5.12
N SER A 98 2.76 -0.74 -5.43
CA SER A 98 3.03 -0.36 -6.82
C SER A 98 3.71 -1.48 -7.62
N LEU A 99 4.62 -2.24 -7.01
CA LEU A 99 5.24 -3.39 -7.66
C LEU A 99 4.20 -4.42 -8.09
N ILE A 100 3.18 -4.64 -7.27
CA ILE A 100 2.12 -5.59 -7.58
C ILE A 100 1.06 -4.99 -8.51
N TYR A 101 0.50 -3.82 -8.17
CA TYR A 101 -0.62 -3.24 -8.94
C TYR A 101 -0.19 -2.76 -10.32
N GLN A 102 0.90 -2.00 -10.42
CA GLN A 102 1.38 -1.48 -11.69
C GLN A 102 2.40 -2.43 -12.36
N GLY A 103 3.25 -3.08 -11.57
CA GLY A 103 4.31 -3.96 -12.10
C GLY A 103 3.79 -5.29 -12.59
N VAL A 104 2.98 -6.00 -11.79
CA VAL A 104 2.44 -7.33 -12.12
C VAL A 104 1.10 -7.21 -12.82
N VAL A 105 0.09 -6.65 -12.17
CA VAL A 105 -1.29 -6.57 -12.70
C VAL A 105 -1.37 -5.63 -13.91
N GLY A 106 -0.66 -4.50 -13.85
CA GLY A 106 -0.57 -3.52 -14.95
C GLY A 106 0.46 -3.86 -16.04
N ASP A 107 1.14 -5.01 -15.91
CA ASP A 107 2.11 -5.54 -16.90
C ASP A 107 3.27 -4.59 -17.26
N LEU A 108 3.65 -3.68 -16.35
CA LEU A 108 4.81 -2.81 -16.59
C LEU A 108 6.15 -3.49 -16.29
N GLY A 109 6.13 -4.59 -15.55
CA GLY A 109 7.31 -5.27 -15.05
C GLY A 109 7.88 -4.63 -13.76
N LEU A 110 8.36 -5.49 -12.86
CA LEU A 110 8.86 -5.10 -11.53
C LEU A 110 10.03 -4.13 -11.61
N SER A 111 11.00 -4.40 -12.49
CA SER A 111 12.21 -3.58 -12.65
C SER A 111 11.89 -2.14 -13.05
N LYS A 112 10.93 -1.95 -13.95
CA LYS A 112 10.52 -0.62 -14.41
C LYS A 112 9.86 0.16 -13.28
N VAL A 113 8.92 -0.47 -12.56
CA VAL A 113 8.24 0.18 -11.43
C VAL A 113 9.21 0.45 -10.29
N ALA A 114 10.14 -0.47 -9.99
CA ALA A 114 11.19 -0.24 -9.00
C ALA A 114 12.06 0.97 -9.38
N GLY A 115 12.48 1.06 -10.66
CA GLY A 115 13.26 2.20 -11.16
C GLY A 115 12.54 3.54 -11.00
N MET A 116 11.23 3.60 -11.26
CA MET A 116 10.42 4.81 -11.07
C MET A 116 10.35 5.26 -9.60
N ASN A 117 10.54 4.34 -8.67
CA ASN A 117 10.47 4.57 -7.22
C ASN A 117 11.85 4.59 -6.53
N ALA A 118 12.94 4.57 -7.27
CA ALA A 118 14.30 4.39 -6.73
C ALA A 118 14.74 5.44 -5.71
N ALA A 119 14.16 6.65 -5.76
CA ALA A 119 14.47 7.74 -4.82
C ALA A 119 13.48 7.83 -3.64
N ALA A 120 12.47 6.98 -3.58
CA ALA A 120 11.53 6.92 -2.47
C ALA A 120 12.13 6.17 -1.26
N MET A 121 11.57 6.43 -0.08
CA MET A 121 11.93 5.69 1.13
C MET A 121 11.39 4.26 1.05
N ILE A 122 12.28 3.30 1.29
CA ILE A 122 11.92 1.88 1.34
C ILE A 122 11.59 1.50 2.78
N PRO A 123 10.51 0.76 3.05
CA PRO A 123 10.19 0.28 4.39
C PRO A 123 11.26 -0.63 4.97
N ASP A 124 11.57 -0.43 6.26
CA ASP A 124 12.45 -1.32 7.02
C ASP A 124 11.76 -2.66 7.33
N LEU A 125 10.41 -2.63 7.44
CA LEU A 125 9.60 -3.80 7.72
C LEU A 125 8.29 -3.73 6.93
N VAL A 126 7.89 -4.87 6.39
CA VAL A 126 6.66 -5.01 5.62
C VAL A 126 5.78 -6.08 6.25
N PHE A 127 4.55 -5.71 6.63
CA PHE A 127 3.51 -6.65 7.02
C PHE A 127 2.57 -6.87 5.84
N TRP A 128 2.56 -8.05 5.29
CA TRP A 128 1.57 -8.41 4.29
C TRP A 128 0.38 -9.13 4.94
N ILE A 129 -0.79 -8.55 4.76
CA ILE A 129 -2.06 -9.11 5.25
C ILE A 129 -2.64 -10.00 4.16
N ASP A 130 -2.37 -11.29 4.28
CA ASP A 130 -2.94 -12.30 3.38
C ASP A 130 -4.42 -12.50 3.70
N CYS A 131 -5.27 -12.22 2.75
CA CYS A 131 -6.70 -12.40 2.87
C CYS A 131 -7.25 -13.14 1.64
N ASP A 132 -8.10 -14.09 1.88
CA ASP A 132 -8.84 -14.79 0.83
C ASP A 132 -9.62 -13.79 -0.02
N PRO A 133 -9.48 -13.82 -1.38
CA PRO A 133 -10.16 -12.87 -2.26
C PRO A 133 -11.68 -12.85 -2.11
N GLU A 134 -12.33 -13.98 -1.84
CA GLU A 134 -13.77 -14.01 -1.64
C GLU A 134 -14.18 -13.29 -0.35
N LYS A 135 -13.42 -13.48 0.74
CA LYS A 135 -13.65 -12.76 2.00
C LYS A 135 -13.42 -11.26 1.81
N ALA A 136 -12.37 -10.89 1.11
CA ALA A 136 -12.07 -9.49 0.79
C ALA A 136 -13.21 -8.85 -0.02
N MET A 137 -13.67 -9.51 -1.07
CA MET A 137 -14.79 -9.05 -1.90
C MET A 137 -16.11 -8.94 -1.14
N LYS A 138 -16.41 -9.87 -0.23
CA LYS A 138 -17.60 -9.77 0.65
C LYS A 138 -17.54 -8.54 1.52
N ARG A 139 -16.38 -8.21 2.11
CA ARG A 139 -16.18 -7.00 2.93
C ARG A 139 -16.33 -5.71 2.12
N ILE A 140 -15.81 -5.66 0.89
CA ILE A 140 -15.97 -4.52 -0.03
C ILE A 140 -17.45 -4.32 -0.36
N LYS A 141 -18.16 -5.39 -0.75
CA LYS A 141 -19.58 -5.34 -1.14
C LYS A 141 -20.53 -5.02 0.01
N SER A 142 -20.23 -5.46 1.23
CA SER A 142 -21.08 -5.21 2.41
C SER A 142 -21.09 -3.75 2.87
N GLY A 143 -20.32 -2.88 2.22
CA GLY A 143 -20.28 -1.45 2.54
C GLY A 143 -19.58 -1.11 3.86
N THR A 144 -19.01 -2.10 4.54
CA THR A 144 -18.28 -1.88 5.81
C THR A 144 -17.10 -0.92 5.63
N LEU A 145 -16.64 -0.75 4.39
CA LEU A 145 -15.50 0.08 4.02
C LEU A 145 -15.85 1.31 3.19
N ARG A 146 -17.12 1.50 2.78
CA ARG A 146 -17.55 2.63 1.94
C ARG A 146 -18.82 3.27 2.44
N MET A 147 -18.74 4.54 2.78
CA MET A 147 -19.89 5.38 3.11
C MET A 147 -20.60 5.97 1.86
N THR A 148 -20.21 5.58 0.64
CA THR A 148 -20.80 6.12 -0.60
C THR A 148 -20.97 5.04 -1.66
N SER A 149 -22.12 5.07 -2.35
CA SER A 149 -22.50 4.23 -3.50
C SER A 149 -21.68 4.57 -4.77
N GLN A 150 -20.37 4.42 -4.72
CA GLN A 150 -19.52 4.65 -5.89
C GLN A 150 -19.31 3.35 -6.68
N LYS A 151 -19.19 3.51 -8.02
CA LYS A 151 -18.85 2.42 -8.93
C LYS A 151 -17.68 1.61 -8.40
N GLN A 152 -17.76 0.28 -8.56
CA GLN A 152 -16.66 -0.64 -8.30
C GLN A 152 -15.39 -0.11 -8.96
N GLU A 153 -14.32 0.07 -8.20
CA GLU A 153 -13.04 0.51 -8.75
C GLU A 153 -12.43 -0.62 -9.57
N TYR A 154 -11.57 -0.26 -10.54
CA TYR A 154 -10.97 -1.21 -11.48
C TYR A 154 -10.32 -2.41 -10.78
N PHE A 155 -9.64 -2.18 -9.66
CA PHE A 155 -8.94 -3.23 -8.91
C PHE A 155 -9.86 -4.07 -7.99
N GLU A 156 -11.17 -3.85 -7.98
CA GLU A 156 -12.11 -4.53 -7.08
C GLU A 156 -12.87 -5.68 -7.77
N THR A 157 -12.22 -6.40 -8.67
CA THR A 157 -12.75 -7.66 -9.20
C THR A 157 -12.07 -8.84 -8.51
N GLN A 158 -12.76 -9.99 -8.46
CA GLN A 158 -12.20 -11.18 -7.82
C GLN A 158 -10.94 -11.69 -8.54
N GLU A 159 -10.92 -11.61 -9.86
CA GLU A 159 -9.78 -12.00 -10.68
C GLU A 159 -8.55 -11.14 -10.36
N ILE A 160 -8.72 -9.83 -10.28
CA ILE A 160 -7.64 -8.90 -9.96
C ILE A 160 -7.18 -9.07 -8.51
N GLN A 161 -8.09 -9.24 -7.55
CA GLN A 161 -7.71 -9.51 -6.16
C GLN A 161 -6.95 -10.84 -6.01
N THR A 162 -7.29 -11.84 -6.82
CA THR A 162 -6.52 -13.09 -6.89
C THR A 162 -5.13 -12.87 -7.45
N ALA A 163 -5.00 -12.12 -8.55
CA ALA A 163 -3.71 -11.78 -9.13
C ALA A 163 -2.84 -10.96 -8.18
N ILE A 164 -3.43 -10.01 -7.45
CA ILE A 164 -2.74 -9.22 -6.42
C ILE A 164 -2.21 -10.14 -5.32
N ARG A 165 -3.04 -11.04 -4.81
CA ARG A 165 -2.63 -12.01 -3.78
C ARG A 165 -1.49 -12.89 -4.26
N GLN A 166 -1.58 -13.43 -5.49
CA GLN A 166 -0.52 -14.23 -6.10
C GLN A 166 0.78 -13.43 -6.24
N GLY A 167 0.70 -12.17 -6.69
CA GLY A 167 1.85 -11.29 -6.81
C GLY A 167 2.57 -11.03 -5.49
N PHE A 168 1.85 -11.01 -4.37
CA PHE A 168 2.47 -10.92 -3.03
C PHE A 168 3.08 -12.26 -2.57
N HIS A 169 2.55 -13.41 -3.01
CA HIS A 169 3.10 -14.74 -2.69
C HIS A 169 4.40 -15.04 -3.44
N GLU A 170 4.51 -14.56 -4.68
CA GLU A 170 5.75 -14.70 -5.41
C GLU A 170 6.81 -13.81 -4.74
N PRO A 171 8.00 -14.35 -4.39
CA PRO A 171 8.99 -13.54 -3.71
C PRO A 171 9.39 -12.39 -4.62
N VAL A 172 8.88 -11.21 -4.33
CA VAL A 172 9.39 -9.96 -4.86
C VAL A 172 10.77 -9.79 -4.23
N SER A 173 11.79 -10.37 -4.86
CA SER A 173 13.16 -10.53 -4.36
C SER A 173 13.92 -9.21 -4.14
N TYR A 174 13.20 -8.10 -4.05
CA TYR A 174 13.77 -6.76 -3.89
C TYR A 174 13.81 -6.24 -2.45
N THR A 175 13.22 -6.95 -1.49
CA THR A 175 13.27 -6.53 -0.09
C THR A 175 13.29 -7.72 0.83
N HIS A 176 14.30 -7.77 1.68
CA HIS A 176 14.39 -8.72 2.76
C HIS A 176 13.22 -8.61 3.72
N LEU A 177 12.66 -9.75 4.07
CA LEU A 177 11.65 -10.03 5.08
C LEU A 177 10.21 -10.14 4.56
N THR A 178 9.89 -11.30 4.00
CA THR A 178 8.58 -11.90 4.19
C THR A 178 8.52 -12.45 5.61
N LEU A 179 7.78 -11.81 6.49
CA LEU A 179 7.37 -12.47 7.72
C LEU A 179 6.37 -13.56 7.34
N PRO A 180 6.51 -14.79 7.87
CA PRO A 180 5.55 -15.84 7.63
C PRO A 180 4.19 -15.37 8.15
N THR A 181 3.24 -15.28 7.26
CA THR A 181 1.87 -14.92 7.57
C THR A 181 1.25 -15.93 8.52
N ASN A 182 0.55 -15.41 9.48
CA ASN A 182 -0.13 -16.16 10.50
C ASN A 182 -0.95 -17.31 9.95
N ARG A 183 -0.65 -18.48 10.44
CA ARG A 183 -1.59 -19.58 10.53
C ARG A 183 -2.82 -19.10 11.30
N GLU A 184 -3.96 -19.54 10.85
CA GLU A 184 -5.28 -19.34 11.43
C GLU A 184 -5.28 -19.42 12.96
N VAL A 185 -5.90 -18.44 13.58
CA VAL A 185 -6.54 -18.56 14.89
C VAL A 185 -8.03 -18.43 14.66
#